data_468976196f36f951cf3411520b7bf79b
#
_entry.id   468976196f36f951cf3411520b7bf79b
#
_cell.length_a   1.000
_cell.length_b   1.000
_cell.length_c   1.000
_cell.angle_alpha   90.00
_cell.angle_beta   90.00
_cell.angle_gamma   90.00
#
_symmetry.space_group_name_H-M   'P 1'
#
loop_
_entity.id
_entity.type
_entity.pdbx_description
1 polymer ?
#
loop_
_entity_poly.entity_id
_entity_poly.type
_entity_poly.pdbx_seq_one_letter_code
_entity_poly.pdbx_strand_id
1 'polypeptide(L)'
;MTPPLRILVAEDDESFLEAISLLLEQDDRFVMAGRARNGREVVALAEEVAPDAVVVDIEMPILDGVEATRRLREAAPDLPIVAVSGHDYEERVLEIRQAGADDYVRKARLADELPRVLAALLETAGRSARSRS
;
A
#
# COMPACT_ATOMS: atom_id res chain seq x y z
N MET A 1 -23.58 7.56 -4.42
CA MET A 1 -22.70 6.43 -4.05
C MET A 1 -21.29 6.67 -4.54
N THR A 2 -20.34 6.53 -3.65
CA THR A 2 -18.91 6.66 -4.01
C THR A 2 -18.40 5.30 -4.50
N PRO A 3 -17.70 5.23 -5.64
CA PRO A 3 -17.14 3.97 -6.09
C PRO A 3 -16.09 3.48 -5.08
N PRO A 4 -15.87 2.16 -4.95
CA PRO A 4 -14.88 1.63 -4.04
C PRO A 4 -13.48 2.08 -4.44
N LEU A 5 -12.63 2.27 -3.43
CA LEU A 5 -11.25 2.67 -3.61
C LEU A 5 -10.42 1.47 -4.08
N ARG A 6 -9.60 1.68 -5.08
CA ARG A 6 -8.85 0.62 -5.77
C ARG A 6 -7.48 0.47 -5.14
N ILE A 7 -7.23 -0.69 -4.57
CA ILE A 7 -6.00 -0.96 -3.79
C ILE A 7 -5.13 -1.99 -4.50
N LEU A 8 -3.88 -1.63 -4.76
CA LEU A 8 -2.87 -2.55 -5.27
C LEU A 8 -2.07 -3.09 -4.08
N VAL A 9 -1.93 -4.40 -3.99
CA VAL A 9 -1.23 -5.04 -2.87
C VAL A 9 0.00 -5.78 -3.37
N ALA A 10 1.14 -5.53 -2.73
CA ALA A 10 2.40 -6.23 -2.99
C ALA A 10 2.82 -7.04 -1.77
N GLU A 11 2.85 -8.34 -1.90
CA GLU A 11 3.19 -9.29 -0.84
C GLU A 11 3.63 -10.60 -1.48
N ASP A 12 4.79 -11.13 -1.09
CA ASP A 12 5.31 -12.37 -1.63
C ASP A 12 4.79 -13.62 -0.93
N ASP A 13 4.35 -13.51 0.32
CA ASP A 13 3.76 -14.62 1.06
C ASP A 13 2.29 -14.76 0.68
N GLU A 14 1.94 -15.89 0.04
CA GLU A 14 0.57 -16.13 -0.43
C GLU A 14 -0.47 -16.09 0.70
N SER A 15 -0.13 -16.57 1.88
CA SER A 15 -1.06 -16.56 3.01
C SER A 15 -1.40 -15.15 3.44
N PHE A 16 -0.39 -14.27 3.52
CA PHE A 16 -0.61 -12.88 3.84
C PHE A 16 -1.31 -12.11 2.73
N LEU A 17 -0.97 -12.40 1.49
CA LEU A 17 -1.64 -11.79 0.35
C LEU A 17 -3.13 -12.11 0.36
N GLU A 18 -3.46 -13.36 0.62
CA GLU A 18 -4.86 -13.79 0.72
C GLU A 18 -5.56 -13.16 1.91
N ALA A 19 -4.88 -13.08 3.07
CA ALA A 19 -5.44 -12.42 4.25
C ALA A 19 -5.75 -10.94 4.00
N ILE A 20 -4.83 -10.23 3.36
CA ILE A 20 -5.04 -8.82 3.01
C ILE A 20 -6.20 -8.70 2.01
N SER A 21 -6.23 -9.58 1.02
CA SER A 21 -7.28 -9.57 -0.01
C SER A 21 -8.66 -9.78 0.60
N LEU A 22 -8.80 -10.77 1.48
CA LEU A 22 -10.06 -11.04 2.16
C LEU A 22 -10.48 -9.87 3.04
N LEU A 23 -9.54 -9.29 3.77
CA LEU A 23 -9.81 -8.15 4.63
C LEU A 23 -10.36 -6.96 3.83
N LEU A 24 -9.78 -6.68 2.69
CA LEU A 24 -10.22 -5.57 1.84
C LEU A 24 -11.53 -5.90 1.12
N GLU A 25 -11.71 -7.14 0.65
CA GLU A 25 -12.93 -7.56 -0.05
C GLU A 25 -14.16 -7.56 0.86
N GLN A 26 -13.98 -7.75 2.17
CA GLN A 26 -15.07 -7.70 3.14
C GLN A 26 -15.49 -6.27 3.51
N ASP A 27 -14.75 -5.29 3.05
CA ASP A 27 -15.01 -3.89 3.34
C ASP A 27 -15.47 -3.20 2.05
N ASP A 28 -16.71 -2.75 2.02
CA ASP A 28 -17.32 -2.15 0.83
C ASP A 28 -16.63 -0.89 0.33
N ARG A 29 -15.77 -0.29 1.14
CA ARG A 29 -15.02 0.90 0.75
C ARG A 29 -13.89 0.59 -0.23
N PHE A 30 -13.44 -0.66 -0.30
CA PHE A 30 -12.25 -1.04 -1.06
C PHE A 30 -12.52 -2.15 -2.07
N VAL A 31 -11.69 -2.18 -3.12
CA VAL A 31 -11.65 -3.27 -4.08
C VAL A 31 -10.18 -3.51 -4.47
N MET A 32 -9.84 -4.76 -4.74
CA MET A 32 -8.49 -5.11 -5.17
C MET A 32 -8.29 -4.70 -6.62
N ALA A 33 -7.34 -3.79 -6.86
CA ALA A 33 -6.97 -3.38 -8.22
C ALA A 33 -5.94 -4.32 -8.84
N GLY A 34 -5.17 -5.02 -8.02
CA GLY A 34 -4.18 -5.97 -8.50
C GLY A 34 -3.36 -6.54 -7.36
N ARG A 35 -2.60 -7.58 -7.67
CA ARG A 35 -1.73 -8.29 -6.73
C ARG A 35 -0.34 -8.41 -7.34
N ALA A 36 0.67 -8.01 -6.57
CA ALA A 36 2.07 -8.14 -6.96
C ALA A 36 2.80 -9.01 -5.94
N ARG A 37 3.76 -9.80 -6.39
CA ARG A 37 4.50 -10.72 -5.52
C ARG A 37 5.94 -10.29 -5.27
N ASN A 38 6.34 -9.20 -5.87
CA ASN A 38 7.67 -8.63 -5.64
C ASN A 38 7.65 -7.14 -5.99
N GLY A 39 8.75 -6.48 -5.66
CA GLY A 39 8.85 -5.03 -5.84
C GLY A 39 8.85 -4.59 -7.29
N ARG A 40 9.37 -5.41 -8.19
CA ARG A 40 9.38 -5.09 -9.62
C ARG A 40 7.96 -5.13 -10.19
N GLU A 41 7.19 -6.15 -9.82
CA GLU A 41 5.81 -6.26 -10.27
C GLU A 41 4.93 -5.12 -9.77
N VAL A 42 5.09 -4.69 -8.51
CA VAL A 42 4.24 -3.64 -7.97
C VAL A 42 4.49 -2.30 -8.67
N VAL A 43 5.74 -2.01 -9.00
CA VAL A 43 6.07 -0.78 -9.74
C VAL A 43 5.42 -0.80 -11.13
N ALA A 44 5.54 -1.92 -11.84
CA ALA A 44 4.95 -2.07 -13.17
C ALA A 44 3.42 -2.03 -13.13
N LEU A 45 2.80 -2.74 -12.18
CA LEU A 45 1.36 -2.79 -12.03
C LEU A 45 0.76 -1.43 -11.63
N ALA A 46 1.45 -0.68 -10.78
CA ALA A 46 0.97 0.65 -10.37
C ALA A 46 0.81 1.57 -11.58
N GLU A 47 1.73 1.51 -12.52
CA GLU A 47 1.62 2.28 -13.76
C GLU A 47 0.46 1.80 -14.62
N GLU A 48 0.29 0.48 -14.72
CA GLU A 48 -0.75 -0.13 -15.57
C GLU A 48 -2.16 0.08 -15.01
N VAL A 49 -2.37 -0.14 -13.71
CA VAL A 49 -3.72 -0.12 -13.12
C VAL A 49 -4.10 1.21 -12.48
N ALA A 50 -3.15 2.10 -12.27
CA ALA A 50 -3.38 3.41 -11.64
C ALA A 50 -4.25 3.30 -10.38
N PRO A 51 -3.74 2.65 -9.31
CA PRO A 51 -4.54 2.42 -8.09
C PRO A 51 -4.75 3.71 -7.31
N ASP A 52 -5.73 3.68 -6.40
CA ASP A 52 -5.95 4.78 -5.47
C ASP A 52 -4.95 4.75 -4.31
N ALA A 53 -4.47 3.57 -3.96
CA ALA A 53 -3.42 3.39 -2.94
C ALA A 53 -2.68 2.07 -3.16
N VAL A 54 -1.48 1.98 -2.60
CA VAL A 54 -0.67 0.76 -2.64
C VAL A 54 -0.38 0.31 -1.22
N VAL A 55 -0.52 -0.99 -0.98
CA VAL A 55 -0.07 -1.65 0.25
C VAL A 55 1.14 -2.48 -0.14
N VAL A 56 2.28 -2.22 0.46
CA VAL A 56 3.54 -2.86 0.10
C VAL A 56 4.21 -3.51 1.29
N ASP A 57 4.58 -4.79 1.17
CA ASP A 57 5.40 -5.47 2.16
C ASP A 57 6.83 -4.96 2.05
N ILE A 58 7.44 -4.62 3.17
CA ILE A 58 8.82 -4.14 3.20
C ILE A 58 9.78 -5.23 2.71
N GLU A 59 9.53 -6.48 3.08
CA GLU A 59 10.43 -7.59 2.76
C GLU A 59 9.90 -8.44 1.61
N MET A 60 10.44 -8.19 0.42
CA MET A 60 10.07 -8.95 -0.78
C MET A 60 11.32 -9.33 -1.58
N PRO A 61 11.26 -10.44 -2.35
CA PRO A 61 12.37 -10.82 -3.21
C PRO A 61 12.48 -9.91 -4.44
N ILE A 62 13.60 -10.00 -5.13
CA ILE A 62 13.94 -9.31 -6.39
C ILE A 62 14.16 -7.81 -6.18
N LEU A 63 13.15 -7.11 -5.70
CA LEU A 63 13.21 -5.70 -5.35
C LEU A 63 12.41 -5.55 -4.07
N ASP A 64 13.07 -5.15 -2.97
CA ASP A 64 12.39 -5.05 -1.68
C ASP A 64 11.41 -3.87 -1.62
N GLY A 65 10.60 -3.86 -0.57
CA GLY A 65 9.56 -2.86 -0.42
C GLY A 65 10.06 -1.44 -0.24
N VAL A 66 11.27 -1.27 0.32
CA VAL A 66 11.86 0.07 0.48
C VAL A 66 12.19 0.67 -0.89
N GLU A 67 12.88 -0.10 -1.73
CA GLU A 67 13.23 0.36 -3.07
C GLU A 67 11.98 0.50 -3.96
N ALA A 68 11.04 -0.45 -3.85
CA ALA A 68 9.77 -0.35 -4.58
C ALA A 68 9.03 0.94 -4.21
N THR A 69 8.98 1.26 -2.91
CA THR A 69 8.34 2.49 -2.43
C THR A 69 9.00 3.72 -3.01
N ARG A 70 10.34 3.74 -3.04
CA ARG A 70 11.10 4.86 -3.60
C ARG A 70 10.73 5.08 -5.07
N ARG A 71 10.67 4.01 -5.86
CA ARG A 71 10.31 4.07 -7.28
C ARG A 71 8.85 4.47 -7.49
N LEU A 72 7.94 3.95 -6.66
CA LEU A 72 6.53 4.34 -6.72
C LEU A 72 6.36 5.83 -6.45
N ARG A 73 7.07 6.33 -5.43
CA ARG A 73 6.99 7.74 -5.05
C ARG A 73 7.57 8.66 -6.14
N GLU A 74 8.64 8.26 -6.80
CA GLU A 74 9.19 9.03 -7.92
C GLU A 74 8.22 9.08 -9.09
N ALA A 75 7.59 7.96 -9.38
CA ALA A 75 6.65 7.86 -10.51
C ALA A 75 5.30 8.53 -10.22
N ALA A 76 4.85 8.51 -8.98
CA ALA A 76 3.56 9.04 -8.56
C ALA A 76 3.69 9.77 -7.22
N PRO A 77 4.09 11.05 -7.23
CA PRO A 77 4.39 11.80 -6.00
C PRO A 77 3.24 11.90 -4.99
N ASP A 78 2.01 11.80 -5.45
CA ASP A 78 0.83 11.93 -4.57
C ASP A 78 0.15 10.59 -4.25
N LEU A 79 0.72 9.48 -4.67
CA LEU A 79 0.13 8.16 -4.45
C LEU A 79 0.19 7.77 -2.96
N PRO A 80 -0.94 7.46 -2.32
CA PRO A 80 -0.93 6.93 -0.96
C PRO A 80 -0.25 5.56 -0.91
N ILE A 81 0.75 5.42 -0.04
CA ILE A 81 1.51 4.17 0.11
C ILE A 81 1.53 3.79 1.58
N VAL A 82 1.04 2.58 1.89
CA VAL A 82 1.08 1.99 3.23
C VAL A 82 2.02 0.80 3.20
N ALA A 83 3.03 0.82 4.05
CA ALA A 83 3.96 -0.30 4.18
C ALA A 83 3.46 -1.27 5.25
N VAL A 84 3.66 -2.56 5.03
CA VAL A 84 3.39 -3.59 6.03
C VAL A 84 4.65 -4.39 6.31
N SER A 85 4.82 -4.83 7.54
CA SER A 85 5.99 -5.63 7.91
C SER A 85 5.67 -6.59 9.06
N GLY A 86 6.30 -7.76 9.04
CA GLY A 86 6.24 -8.72 10.12
C GLY A 86 7.20 -8.41 11.25
N HIS A 87 8.06 -7.43 11.08
CA HIS A 87 9.11 -7.08 12.04
C HIS A 87 8.97 -5.66 12.55
N ASP A 88 9.39 -5.44 13.79
CA ASP A 88 9.27 -4.17 14.51
C ASP A 88 10.60 -3.43 14.63
N TYR A 89 11.41 -3.48 13.59
CA TYR A 89 12.70 -2.79 13.62
C TYR A 89 12.51 -1.31 13.30
N GLU A 90 12.84 -0.46 14.24
CA GLU A 90 12.77 1.00 14.07
C GLU A 90 13.54 1.45 12.83
N GLU A 91 14.68 0.82 12.55
CA GLU A 91 15.48 1.14 11.37
C GLU A 91 14.72 0.93 10.07
N ARG A 92 13.99 -0.18 9.97
CA ARG A 92 13.20 -0.47 8.75
C ARG A 92 12.03 0.49 8.60
N VAL A 93 11.39 0.85 9.70
CA VAL A 93 10.30 1.83 9.67
C VAL A 93 10.83 3.18 9.20
N LEU A 94 11.98 3.59 9.71
CA LEU A 94 12.62 4.83 9.28
C LEU A 94 12.97 4.80 7.80
N GLU A 95 13.58 3.71 7.32
CA GLU A 95 13.92 3.55 5.91
C GLU A 95 12.69 3.65 5.00
N ILE A 96 11.60 2.99 5.38
CA ILE A 96 10.40 2.97 4.54
C ILE A 96 9.72 4.35 4.51
N ARG A 97 9.75 5.08 5.60
CA ARG A 97 9.24 6.44 5.65
C ARG A 97 10.10 7.39 4.81
N GLN A 98 11.41 7.27 4.89
CA GLN A 98 12.33 8.05 4.07
C GLN A 98 12.19 7.74 2.59
N ALA A 99 11.84 6.50 2.25
CA ALA A 99 11.57 6.10 0.88
C ALA A 99 10.28 6.69 0.32
N GLY A 100 9.38 7.15 1.19
CA GLY A 100 8.17 7.84 0.79
C GLY A 100 6.86 7.18 1.19
N ALA A 101 6.88 6.16 2.06
CA ALA A 101 5.64 5.58 2.57
C ALA A 101 4.92 6.59 3.48
N ASP A 102 3.61 6.65 3.35
CA ASP A 102 2.79 7.56 4.14
C ASP A 102 2.47 7.01 5.52
N ASP A 103 2.41 5.70 5.65
CA ASP A 103 2.15 5.07 6.93
C ASP A 103 2.69 3.64 6.92
N TYR A 104 2.63 3.02 8.09
CA TYR A 104 3.19 1.70 8.35
C TYR A 104 2.24 0.91 9.23
N VAL A 105 2.01 -0.37 8.88
CA VAL A 105 1.15 -1.27 9.65
C VAL A 105 1.90 -2.57 9.90
N ARG A 106 1.88 -3.04 11.14
CA ARG A 106 2.46 -4.34 11.48
C ARG A 106 1.54 -5.46 11.05
N LYS A 107 2.10 -6.52 10.49
CA LYS A 107 1.30 -7.68 10.05
C LYS A 107 0.45 -8.25 11.20
N ALA A 108 0.94 -8.19 12.43
CA ALA A 108 0.19 -8.64 13.61
C ALA A 108 -1.07 -7.81 13.89
N ARG A 109 -1.16 -6.60 13.34
CA ARG A 109 -2.28 -5.68 13.58
C ARG A 109 -3.06 -5.36 12.32
N LEU A 110 -2.93 -6.20 11.31
CA LEU A 110 -3.48 -5.97 9.98
C LEU A 110 -4.99 -5.73 10.00
N ALA A 111 -5.74 -6.62 10.62
CA ALA A 111 -7.20 -6.54 10.65
C ALA A 111 -7.71 -5.28 11.35
N ASP A 112 -7.04 -4.86 12.42
CA ASP A 112 -7.44 -3.71 13.20
C ASP A 112 -7.03 -2.38 12.56
N GLU A 113 -5.86 -2.34 11.93
CA GLU A 113 -5.24 -1.09 11.50
C GLU A 113 -5.33 -0.80 10.01
N LEU A 114 -5.18 -1.80 9.14
CA LEU A 114 -5.06 -1.53 7.71
C LEU A 114 -6.26 -0.82 7.10
N PRO A 115 -7.50 -1.27 7.31
CA PRO A 115 -8.65 -0.57 6.71
C PRO A 115 -8.77 0.87 7.20
N ARG A 116 -8.49 1.09 8.48
CA ARG A 116 -8.57 2.42 9.10
C ARG A 116 -7.49 3.36 8.55
N VAL A 117 -6.26 2.87 8.42
CA VAL A 117 -5.14 3.65 7.89
C VAL A 117 -5.39 4.00 6.43
N LEU A 118 -5.82 3.04 5.62
CA LEU A 118 -6.14 3.30 4.22
C LEU A 118 -7.26 4.33 4.08
N ALA A 119 -8.33 4.19 4.83
CA ALA A 119 -9.45 5.12 4.78
C ALA A 119 -9.00 6.54 5.14
N ALA A 120 -8.19 6.68 6.17
CA ALA A 120 -7.69 7.98 6.61
C ALA A 120 -6.79 8.64 5.56
N LEU A 121 -5.88 7.88 4.97
CA LEU A 121 -4.99 8.39 3.93
C LEU A 121 -5.73 8.79 2.66
N LEU A 122 -6.69 7.98 2.25
CA LEU A 122 -7.46 8.25 1.04
C LEU A 122 -8.40 9.44 1.23
N GLU A 123 -8.93 9.65 2.42
CA GLU A 123 -9.71 10.83 2.74
C GLU A 123 -8.84 12.10 2.65
N THR A 124 -7.64 12.06 3.20
CA THR A 124 -6.68 13.17 3.13
C THR A 124 -6.25 13.46 1.70
N ALA A 125 -5.95 12.43 0.93
CA ALA A 125 -5.57 12.56 -0.48
C ALA A 125 -6.70 13.18 -1.31
N GLY A 126 -7.96 12.78 -1.04
CA GLY A 126 -9.13 13.36 -1.70
C GLY A 126 -9.29 14.84 -1.39
N ARG A 127 -9.05 15.25 -0.16
CA ARG A 127 -9.09 16.67 0.25
C ARG A 127 -7.99 17.47 -0.43
N SER A 128 -6.77 16.93 -0.49
CA SER A 128 -5.65 17.59 -1.17
C SER A 128 -5.93 17.78 -2.65
N ALA A 129 -6.48 16.78 -3.32
CA ALA A 129 -6.85 16.84 -4.72
C ALA A 129 -7.92 17.91 -4.98
N ARG A 130 -8.91 18.00 -4.10
CA ARG A 130 -9.96 19.02 -4.17
C ARG A 130 -9.40 20.42 -3.98
N SER A 131 -8.44 20.57 -3.07
CA SER A 131 -7.83 21.87 -2.79
C SER A 131 -6.99 22.38 -3.95
N ARG A 132 -6.48 21.50 -4.80
CA ARG A 132 -5.65 21.84 -5.96
C ARG A 132 -6.46 22.21 -7.20
N SER A 133 -7.71 21.84 -7.21
CA SER A 133 -8.60 22.16 -8.33
C SER A 133 -9.33 23.46 -8.10
#